data_5f605ed81584cd7002f7b178dc8cf583
#
_entry.id   5f605ed81584cd7002f7b178dc8cf583
#
_cell.length_a   1.000
_cell.length_b   1.000
_cell.length_c   1.000
_cell.angle_alpha   90.00
_cell.angle_beta   90.00
_cell.angle_gamma   90.00
#
_symmetry.space_group_name_H-M   'P 1'
#
loop_
_entity.id
_entity.type
_entity.pdbx_description
1 polymer ?
#
loop_
_entity_poly.entity_id
_entity_poly.type
_entity_poly.pdbx_seq_one_letter_code
_entity_poly.pdbx_strand_id
1 'polypeptide(L)'
;ASLLFWGIFLPLGNTFSLDKLLHKKNLYAICGLAPAVFVAQVLVVYLYAGFSKLNGDWLNGSALGYILSVHDHGTWAGELLGSSKIITCMFTIFTLALEIIGPILFLFCGNRTVRRTVAILFIFFHIGIWINLSVGIFAPIGISAWLALMPWNPGSPSSCPEKVDQNRSNAKLIRYASPIKNMTVAISLLIAGFSLSTNVFPKTDTCSYWASVAINVITLDQTWGMFGDVGPQEQWVTGKATLEDGSIVDLLRGGRPFSGVRPQGGFSSLPNHRWHKIFWELPKTRQASLRETIAAGLVADWNRRKPPTKAVCTLEICYT
;
A
#
# COMPACT_ATOMS: atom_id res chain seq x y z
N ALA A 1 -3.73 5.76 -5.39
CA ALA A 1 -3.89 6.96 -6.23
C ALA A 1 -3.21 6.78 -7.58
N SER A 2 -1.91 6.45 -7.66
CA SER A 2 -1.15 6.36 -8.93
C SER A 2 -1.69 5.35 -9.94
N LEU A 3 -2.12 4.16 -9.51
CA LEU A 3 -2.73 3.17 -10.40
C LEU A 3 -4.04 3.67 -11.00
N LEU A 4 -4.87 4.37 -10.22
CA LEU A 4 -6.09 4.99 -10.71
C LEU A 4 -5.78 6.12 -11.70
N PHE A 5 -4.77 6.93 -11.41
CA PHE A 5 -4.32 7.98 -12.31
C PHE A 5 -3.90 7.40 -13.67
N TRP A 6 -3.06 6.37 -13.70
CA TRP A 6 -2.68 5.72 -14.96
C TRP A 6 -3.87 5.02 -15.62
N GLY A 7 -4.83 4.52 -14.83
CA GLY A 7 -6.06 3.89 -15.31
C GLY A 7 -6.91 4.82 -16.19
N ILE A 8 -6.87 6.15 -15.96
CA ILE A 8 -7.59 7.15 -16.77
C ILE A 8 -7.17 7.10 -18.26
N PHE A 9 -5.92 6.76 -18.52
CA PHE A 9 -5.37 6.69 -19.87
C PHE A 9 -5.56 5.33 -20.56
N LEU A 10 -6.09 4.33 -19.81
CA LEU A 10 -6.32 2.98 -20.32
C LEU A 10 -7.76 2.87 -20.84
N PRO A 11 -7.98 2.14 -21.95
CA PRO A 11 -9.33 1.87 -22.46
C PRO A 11 -9.98 0.74 -21.65
N LEU A 12 -10.40 1.02 -20.42
CA LEU A 12 -10.95 0.06 -19.46
C LEU A 12 -12.23 -0.61 -19.96
N GLY A 13 -12.95 -0.01 -20.93
CA GLY A 13 -14.16 -0.56 -21.53
C GLY A 13 -13.94 -1.73 -22.51
N ASN A 14 -12.69 -2.09 -22.84
CA ASN A 14 -12.42 -3.11 -23.86
C ASN A 14 -12.52 -4.55 -23.35
N THR A 15 -12.42 -4.79 -22.04
CA THR A 15 -12.37 -6.13 -21.45
C THR A 15 -13.21 -6.16 -20.17
N PHE A 16 -14.03 -7.20 -19.98
CA PHE A 16 -14.89 -7.35 -18.79
C PHE A 16 -15.79 -6.13 -18.48
N SER A 17 -16.25 -5.44 -19.52
CA SER A 17 -17.14 -4.28 -19.39
C SER A 17 -18.55 -4.59 -19.87
N LEU A 18 -19.53 -3.84 -19.36
CA LEU A 18 -20.91 -3.89 -19.85
C LEU A 18 -20.98 -3.49 -21.33
N ASP A 19 -20.18 -2.52 -21.78
CA ASP A 19 -20.11 -2.13 -23.18
C ASP A 19 -19.70 -3.28 -24.10
N LYS A 20 -18.79 -4.15 -23.64
CA LYS A 20 -18.42 -5.34 -24.40
C LYS A 20 -19.53 -6.36 -24.47
N LEU A 21 -20.26 -6.56 -23.37
CA LEU A 21 -21.41 -7.47 -23.33
C LEU A 21 -22.54 -6.98 -24.23
N LEU A 22 -22.82 -5.67 -24.24
CA LEU A 22 -23.90 -5.05 -25.01
C LEU A 22 -23.56 -4.90 -26.49
N HIS A 23 -22.31 -4.57 -26.85
CA HIS A 23 -21.94 -4.18 -28.22
C HIS A 23 -21.04 -5.18 -28.95
N LYS A 24 -20.74 -6.37 -28.38
CA LYS A 24 -19.89 -7.43 -28.97
C LYS A 24 -18.62 -6.90 -29.65
N LYS A 25 -17.99 -5.86 -29.08
CA LYS A 25 -16.79 -5.26 -29.66
C LYS A 25 -15.62 -6.24 -29.64
N ASN A 26 -14.92 -6.34 -30.76
CA ASN A 26 -13.72 -7.16 -30.88
C ASN A 26 -12.61 -6.68 -29.93
N LEU A 27 -11.91 -7.65 -29.33
CA LEU A 27 -10.74 -7.38 -28.47
C LEU A 27 -9.60 -6.87 -29.34
N TYR A 28 -9.17 -5.65 -29.09
CA TYR A 28 -7.95 -5.11 -29.70
C TYR A 28 -6.82 -5.19 -28.70
N ALA A 29 -5.63 -5.58 -29.16
CA ALA A 29 -4.42 -5.43 -28.37
C ALA A 29 -4.16 -3.94 -28.13
N ILE A 30 -4.03 -3.53 -26.88
CA ILE A 30 -3.77 -2.15 -26.53
C ILE A 30 -2.25 -1.99 -26.44
N CYS A 31 -1.68 -1.40 -27.48
CA CYS A 31 -0.27 -1.04 -27.50
C CYS A 31 -0.14 0.48 -27.37
N GLY A 32 0.75 0.91 -26.51
CA GLY A 32 0.98 2.35 -26.32
C GLY A 32 1.76 2.65 -25.04
N LEU A 33 2.09 3.92 -24.86
CA LEU A 33 2.86 4.40 -23.73
C LEU A 33 2.13 4.23 -22.40
N ALA A 34 0.82 4.49 -22.36
CA ALA A 34 0.05 4.42 -21.12
C ALA A 34 0.00 3.00 -20.51
N PRO A 35 -0.30 1.91 -21.25
CA PRO A 35 -0.17 0.55 -20.74
C PRO A 35 1.25 0.21 -20.27
N ALA A 36 2.26 0.63 -21.01
CA ALA A 36 3.66 0.38 -20.65
C ALA A 36 4.03 1.04 -19.32
N VAL A 37 3.60 2.29 -19.12
CA VAL A 37 3.82 3.02 -17.86
C VAL A 37 3.06 2.40 -16.70
N PHE A 38 1.81 1.97 -16.92
CA PHE A 38 1.05 1.27 -15.90
C PHE A 38 1.78 0.00 -15.43
N VAL A 39 2.25 -0.82 -16.37
CA VAL A 39 3.05 -2.02 -16.06
C VAL A 39 4.34 -1.63 -15.33
N ALA A 40 5.10 -0.68 -15.85
CA ALA A 40 6.34 -0.21 -15.24
C ALA A 40 6.11 0.28 -13.80
N GLN A 41 5.05 1.06 -13.56
CA GLN A 41 4.69 1.56 -12.23
C GLN A 41 4.48 0.41 -11.22
N VAL A 42 3.74 -0.63 -11.63
CA VAL A 42 3.51 -1.79 -10.75
C VAL A 42 4.83 -2.49 -10.45
N LEU A 43 5.63 -2.80 -11.48
CA LEU A 43 6.87 -3.55 -11.31
C LEU A 43 7.92 -2.79 -10.49
N VAL A 44 8.06 -1.47 -10.71
CA VAL A 44 9.01 -0.62 -9.98
C VAL A 44 8.67 -0.55 -8.49
N VAL A 45 7.39 -0.50 -8.12
CA VAL A 45 6.98 -0.51 -6.71
C VAL A 45 7.50 -1.76 -6.00
N TYR A 46 7.35 -2.95 -6.61
CA TYR A 46 7.83 -4.19 -6.00
C TYR A 46 9.35 -4.30 -5.99
N LEU A 47 10.02 -3.89 -7.08
CA LEU A 47 11.48 -3.85 -7.09
C LEU A 47 12.03 -2.94 -6.00
N TYR A 48 11.48 -1.73 -5.86
CA TYR A 48 11.88 -0.82 -4.80
C TYR A 48 11.62 -1.42 -3.41
N ALA A 49 10.43 -2.00 -3.20
CA ALA A 49 10.08 -2.67 -1.95
C ALA A 49 11.04 -3.83 -1.64
N GLY A 50 11.39 -4.64 -2.62
CA GLY A 50 12.36 -5.72 -2.47
C GLY A 50 13.77 -5.20 -2.15
N PHE A 51 14.26 -4.19 -2.86
CA PHE A 51 15.57 -3.60 -2.58
C PHE A 51 15.63 -2.91 -1.21
N SER A 52 14.56 -2.25 -0.77
CA SER A 52 14.51 -1.63 0.57
C SER A 52 14.55 -2.65 1.71
N LYS A 53 14.26 -3.93 1.40
CA LYS A 53 14.31 -5.06 2.33
C LYS A 53 15.67 -5.79 2.35
N LEU A 54 16.67 -5.33 1.61
CA LEU A 54 18.01 -5.92 1.62
C LEU A 54 18.81 -5.50 2.87
N ASN A 55 18.30 -5.83 4.03
CA ASN A 55 18.91 -5.57 5.35
C ASN A 55 18.98 -6.85 6.19
N GLY A 56 19.60 -6.75 7.38
CA GLY A 56 19.87 -7.90 8.23
C GLY A 56 18.63 -8.73 8.57
N ASP A 57 17.52 -8.09 8.97
CA ASP A 57 16.32 -8.79 9.42
C ASP A 57 15.62 -9.56 8.30
N TRP A 58 15.65 -9.04 7.08
CA TRP A 58 15.12 -9.73 5.92
C TRP A 58 16.02 -10.83 5.42
N LEU A 59 17.34 -10.58 5.37
CA LEU A 59 18.31 -11.56 4.88
C LEU A 59 18.51 -12.75 5.82
N ASN A 60 18.39 -12.53 7.14
CA ASN A 60 18.45 -13.61 8.12
C ASN A 60 17.10 -14.33 8.33
N GLY A 61 16.01 -13.87 7.68
CA GLY A 61 14.70 -14.49 7.72
C GLY A 61 13.84 -14.14 8.94
N SER A 62 14.24 -13.18 9.79
CA SER A 62 13.51 -12.82 11.01
C SER A 62 12.39 -11.80 10.79
N ALA A 63 12.43 -11.04 9.69
CA ALA A 63 11.57 -9.89 9.45
C ALA A 63 10.07 -10.22 9.58
N LEU A 64 9.58 -11.28 8.94
CA LEU A 64 8.15 -11.62 9.02
C LEU A 64 7.75 -12.02 10.44
N GLY A 65 8.64 -12.67 11.20
CA GLY A 65 8.42 -12.95 12.62
C GLY A 65 8.17 -11.67 13.41
N TYR A 66 8.98 -10.63 13.21
CA TYR A 66 8.78 -9.33 13.85
C TYR A 66 7.49 -8.63 13.38
N ILE A 67 7.21 -8.64 12.07
CA ILE A 67 5.99 -8.04 11.54
C ILE A 67 4.72 -8.64 12.14
N LEU A 68 4.70 -9.96 12.33
CA LEU A 68 3.52 -10.68 12.79
C LEU A 68 3.36 -10.71 14.32
N SER A 69 4.47 -10.71 15.07
CA SER A 69 4.44 -10.89 16.53
C SER A 69 4.75 -9.63 17.32
N VAL A 70 5.59 -8.74 16.78
CA VAL A 70 6.07 -7.54 17.48
C VAL A 70 5.33 -6.30 16.99
N HIS A 71 5.15 -6.17 15.67
CA HIS A 71 4.44 -5.03 15.10
C HIS A 71 2.92 -5.23 15.15
N ASP A 72 2.21 -4.18 15.52
CA ASP A 72 0.76 -4.16 15.75
C ASP A 72 -0.11 -4.33 14.49
N HIS A 73 0.47 -4.84 13.43
CA HIS A 73 -0.24 -5.12 12.18
C HIS A 73 -0.72 -6.57 12.06
N GLY A 74 -0.27 -7.47 12.95
CA GLY A 74 -0.67 -8.87 12.94
C GLY A 74 -2.16 -9.04 13.25
N THR A 75 -2.82 -9.92 12.51
CA THR A 75 -4.13 -10.46 12.86
C THR A 75 -3.95 -11.69 13.75
N TRP A 76 -5.05 -12.26 14.28
CA TRP A 76 -4.98 -13.53 14.99
C TRP A 76 -4.37 -14.66 14.14
N ALA A 77 -4.62 -14.67 12.83
CA ALA A 77 -4.01 -15.64 11.91
C ALA A 77 -2.51 -15.36 11.71
N GLY A 78 -2.13 -14.08 11.69
CA GLY A 78 -0.73 -13.64 11.65
C GLY A 78 0.03 -14.03 12.92
N GLU A 79 -0.57 -13.87 14.10
CA GLU A 79 0.03 -14.29 15.36
C GLU A 79 0.26 -15.82 15.39
N LEU A 80 -0.71 -16.61 14.90
CA LEU A 80 -0.58 -18.05 14.78
C LEU A 80 0.55 -18.43 13.81
N LEU A 81 0.65 -17.78 12.65
CA LEU A 81 1.74 -17.98 11.70
C LEU A 81 3.09 -17.57 12.32
N GLY A 82 3.10 -16.43 13.04
CA GLY A 82 4.26 -15.86 13.72
C GLY A 82 4.86 -16.75 14.81
N SER A 83 4.07 -17.70 15.36
CA SER A 83 4.52 -18.64 16.39
C SER A 83 5.60 -19.61 15.88
N SER A 84 5.68 -19.86 14.56
CA SER A 84 6.65 -20.77 13.96
C SER A 84 7.79 -20.05 13.28
N LYS A 85 8.98 -20.05 13.89
CA LYS A 85 10.20 -19.44 13.33
C LYS A 85 10.58 -19.99 11.94
N ILE A 86 10.37 -21.29 11.72
CA ILE A 86 10.72 -21.92 10.44
C ILE A 86 9.82 -21.40 9.33
N ILE A 87 8.51 -21.35 9.58
CA ILE A 87 7.51 -20.88 8.60
C ILE A 87 7.73 -19.40 8.29
N THR A 88 7.92 -18.57 9.31
CA THR A 88 8.17 -17.13 9.11
C THR A 88 9.47 -16.87 8.35
N CYS A 89 10.53 -17.62 8.62
CA CYS A 89 11.78 -17.53 7.88
C CYS A 89 11.58 -17.89 6.40
N MET A 90 10.92 -19.01 6.10
CA MET A 90 10.63 -19.42 4.72
C MET A 90 9.82 -18.35 3.96
N PHE A 91 8.78 -17.80 4.57
CA PHE A 91 7.97 -16.76 3.96
C PHE A 91 8.70 -15.43 3.83
N THR A 92 9.61 -15.09 4.76
CA THR A 92 10.48 -13.90 4.65
C THR A 92 11.34 -13.98 3.41
N ILE A 93 12.08 -15.09 3.24
CA ILE A 93 12.96 -15.29 2.07
C ILE A 93 12.14 -15.39 0.78
N PHE A 94 10.98 -16.08 0.82
CA PHE A 94 10.08 -16.15 -0.33
C PHE A 94 9.58 -14.76 -0.75
N THR A 95 9.18 -13.92 0.20
CA THR A 95 8.72 -12.54 -0.06
C THR A 95 9.82 -11.73 -0.73
N LEU A 96 11.03 -11.75 -0.17
CA LEU A 96 12.17 -11.04 -0.72
C LEU A 96 12.49 -11.51 -2.15
N ALA A 97 12.53 -12.81 -2.38
CA ALA A 97 12.76 -13.39 -3.69
C ALA A 97 11.64 -13.01 -4.68
N LEU A 98 10.38 -13.07 -4.27
CA LEU A 98 9.24 -12.75 -5.12
C LEU A 98 9.25 -11.27 -5.53
N GLU A 99 9.52 -10.35 -4.58
CA GLU A 99 9.52 -8.91 -4.85
C GLU A 99 10.67 -8.46 -5.77
N ILE A 100 11.80 -9.16 -5.77
CA ILE A 100 12.94 -8.85 -6.64
C ILE A 100 12.86 -9.62 -7.96
N ILE A 101 12.75 -10.95 -7.88
CA ILE A 101 12.83 -11.82 -9.06
C ILE A 101 11.52 -11.78 -9.87
N GLY A 102 10.38 -11.69 -9.21
CA GLY A 102 9.07 -11.71 -9.86
C GLY A 102 8.89 -10.62 -10.91
N PRO A 103 9.11 -9.33 -10.61
CA PRO A 103 9.02 -8.25 -11.59
C PRO A 103 10.01 -8.41 -12.76
N ILE A 104 11.22 -8.89 -12.49
CA ILE A 104 12.25 -9.15 -13.52
C ILE A 104 11.77 -10.25 -14.47
N LEU A 105 11.30 -11.38 -13.94
CA LEU A 105 10.75 -12.47 -14.75
C LEU A 105 9.51 -12.01 -15.54
N PHE A 106 8.63 -11.23 -14.92
CA PHE A 106 7.44 -10.72 -15.60
C PHE A 106 7.79 -9.82 -16.79
N LEU A 107 8.81 -8.97 -16.64
CA LEU A 107 9.23 -8.02 -17.68
C LEU A 107 9.98 -8.69 -18.80
N PHE A 108 11.02 -9.48 -18.47
CA PHE A 108 11.99 -9.99 -19.45
C PHE A 108 11.66 -11.38 -19.99
N CYS A 109 10.85 -12.18 -19.28
CA CYS A 109 10.47 -13.48 -19.79
C CYS A 109 9.32 -13.36 -20.82
N GLY A 110 9.58 -13.74 -22.06
CA GLY A 110 8.57 -13.77 -23.14
C GLY A 110 7.52 -14.87 -22.96
N ASN A 111 7.75 -15.84 -22.06
CA ASN A 111 6.85 -16.97 -21.85
C ASN A 111 5.62 -16.53 -21.04
N ARG A 112 4.45 -16.69 -21.65
CA ARG A 112 3.16 -16.36 -21.05
C ARG A 112 2.85 -17.15 -19.77
N THR A 113 3.23 -18.43 -19.73
CA THR A 113 3.03 -19.27 -18.55
C THR A 113 3.80 -18.70 -17.36
N VAL A 114 5.06 -18.29 -17.56
CA VAL A 114 5.87 -17.66 -16.52
C VAL A 114 5.21 -16.36 -16.02
N ARG A 115 4.78 -15.49 -16.92
CA ARG A 115 4.08 -14.24 -16.54
C ARG A 115 2.79 -14.51 -15.77
N ARG A 116 2.02 -15.52 -16.19
CA ARG A 116 0.81 -15.92 -15.48
C ARG A 116 1.13 -16.46 -14.10
N THR A 117 2.13 -17.33 -13.97
CA THR A 117 2.57 -17.85 -12.67
C THR A 117 3.01 -16.75 -11.73
N VAL A 118 3.82 -15.80 -12.22
CA VAL A 118 4.26 -14.64 -11.41
C VAL A 118 3.05 -13.83 -10.94
N ALA A 119 2.09 -13.51 -11.82
CA ALA A 119 0.90 -12.78 -11.44
C ALA A 119 0.06 -13.53 -10.38
N ILE A 120 -0.10 -14.83 -10.52
CA ILE A 120 -0.80 -15.68 -9.55
C ILE A 120 -0.06 -15.69 -8.20
N LEU A 121 1.26 -15.82 -8.20
CA LEU A 121 2.06 -15.78 -6.96
C LEU A 121 1.88 -14.44 -6.22
N PHE A 122 1.90 -13.31 -6.92
CA PHE A 122 1.64 -12.02 -6.31
C PHE A 122 0.19 -11.87 -5.79
N ILE A 123 -0.78 -12.43 -6.49
CA ILE A 123 -2.17 -12.43 -6.00
C ILE A 123 -2.26 -13.22 -4.69
N PHE A 124 -1.68 -14.43 -4.62
CA PHE A 124 -1.65 -15.22 -3.40
C PHE A 124 -0.84 -14.54 -2.29
N PHE A 125 0.26 -13.87 -2.62
CA PHE A 125 1.02 -13.06 -1.69
C PHE A 125 0.16 -11.96 -1.05
N HIS A 126 -0.61 -11.22 -1.84
CA HIS A 126 -1.53 -10.21 -1.31
C HIS A 126 -2.71 -10.79 -0.52
N ILE A 127 -3.22 -11.95 -0.90
CA ILE A 127 -4.22 -12.67 -0.10
C ILE A 127 -3.62 -13.06 1.25
N GLY A 128 -2.37 -13.56 1.27
CA GLY A 128 -1.62 -13.83 2.48
C GLY A 128 -1.45 -12.61 3.37
N ILE A 129 -1.07 -11.47 2.80
CA ILE A 129 -1.02 -10.19 3.51
C ILE A 129 -2.38 -9.83 4.09
N TRP A 130 -3.46 -9.96 3.33
CA TRP A 130 -4.81 -9.60 3.78
C TRP A 130 -5.30 -10.45 4.96
N ILE A 131 -4.97 -11.74 4.96
CA ILE A 131 -5.35 -12.66 6.04
C ILE A 131 -4.54 -12.40 7.30
N ASN A 132 -3.23 -12.18 7.15
CA ASN A 132 -2.29 -12.16 8.27
C ASN A 132 -1.99 -10.74 8.81
N LEU A 133 -2.27 -9.68 8.03
CA LEU A 133 -1.93 -8.30 8.38
C LEU A 133 -3.10 -7.35 8.23
N SER A 134 -3.28 -6.47 9.21
CA SER A 134 -4.26 -5.39 9.21
C SER A 134 -3.71 -4.13 8.51
N VAL A 135 -3.54 -4.19 7.19
CA VAL A 135 -2.96 -3.11 6.38
C VAL A 135 -3.99 -2.36 5.50
N GLY A 136 -5.26 -2.42 5.87
CA GLY A 136 -6.35 -1.70 5.18
C GLY A 136 -6.53 -2.16 3.74
N ILE A 137 -6.65 -1.20 2.82
CA ILE A 137 -6.94 -1.45 1.39
C ILE A 137 -5.71 -1.83 0.57
N PHE A 138 -4.53 -1.97 1.17
CA PHE A 138 -3.29 -2.27 0.46
C PHE A 138 -3.37 -3.59 -0.33
N ALA A 139 -3.82 -4.66 0.33
CA ALA A 139 -3.91 -5.98 -0.29
C ALA A 139 -4.91 -6.04 -1.46
N PRO A 140 -6.16 -5.54 -1.35
CA PRO A 140 -7.09 -5.46 -2.48
C PRO A 140 -6.55 -4.67 -3.68
N ILE A 141 -5.82 -3.58 -3.44
CA ILE A 141 -5.19 -2.79 -4.52
C ILE A 141 -4.11 -3.63 -5.22
N GLY A 142 -3.27 -4.33 -4.48
CA GLY A 142 -2.25 -5.21 -5.05
C GLY A 142 -2.85 -6.35 -5.87
N ILE A 143 -3.90 -7.01 -5.35
CA ILE A 143 -4.63 -8.05 -6.09
C ILE A 143 -5.19 -7.49 -7.40
N SER A 144 -5.85 -6.33 -7.35
CA SER A 144 -6.43 -5.68 -8.53
C SER A 144 -5.38 -5.33 -9.58
N ALA A 145 -4.21 -4.84 -9.15
CA ALA A 145 -3.11 -4.52 -10.04
C ALA A 145 -2.60 -5.76 -10.78
N TRP A 146 -2.37 -6.87 -10.08
CA TRP A 146 -1.91 -8.11 -10.70
C TRP A 146 -2.98 -8.82 -11.53
N LEU A 147 -4.26 -8.69 -11.18
CA LEU A 147 -5.37 -9.14 -12.04
C LEU A 147 -5.38 -8.36 -13.36
N ALA A 148 -5.12 -7.05 -13.33
CA ALA A 148 -5.01 -6.23 -14.54
C ALA A 148 -3.80 -6.60 -15.43
N LEU A 149 -2.69 -7.05 -14.81
CA LEU A 149 -1.49 -7.48 -15.53
C LEU A 149 -1.56 -8.91 -16.04
N MET A 150 -2.53 -9.71 -15.55
CA MET A 150 -2.61 -11.13 -15.89
C MET A 150 -2.88 -11.36 -17.37
N PRO A 151 -2.12 -12.24 -18.06
CA PRO A 151 -2.36 -12.58 -19.45
C PRO A 151 -3.55 -13.53 -19.60
N TRP A 152 -4.76 -12.99 -19.67
CA TRP A 152 -6.03 -13.74 -19.69
C TRP A 152 -6.26 -14.55 -20.96
N ASN A 153 -5.94 -14.00 -22.14
CA ASN A 153 -6.28 -14.63 -23.41
C ASN A 153 -5.16 -15.56 -23.93
N PRO A 154 -5.43 -16.87 -24.17
CA PRO A 154 -4.44 -17.80 -24.70
C PRO A 154 -3.94 -17.45 -26.11
N GLY A 155 -4.77 -16.75 -26.90
CA GLY A 155 -4.49 -16.43 -28.31
C GLY A 155 -4.01 -15.00 -28.59
N SER A 156 -3.91 -14.11 -27.59
CA SER A 156 -3.41 -12.77 -27.85
C SER A 156 -1.89 -12.78 -28.00
N PRO A 157 -1.31 -12.06 -28.97
CA PRO A 157 0.14 -12.01 -29.14
C PRO A 157 0.79 -11.41 -27.89
N SER A 158 1.90 -12.00 -27.46
CA SER A 158 2.70 -11.55 -26.30
C SER A 158 3.48 -10.26 -26.57
N SER A 159 3.50 -9.82 -27.82
CA SER A 159 4.14 -8.58 -28.29
C SER A 159 3.14 -7.78 -29.12
N CYS A 160 3.30 -6.46 -29.12
CA CYS A 160 2.61 -5.59 -30.07
C CYS A 160 2.89 -6.07 -31.48
N PRO A 161 1.90 -6.29 -32.35
CA PRO A 161 2.17 -6.67 -33.73
C PRO A 161 2.97 -5.55 -34.40
N GLU A 162 4.16 -5.89 -34.84
CA GLU A 162 5.12 -4.95 -35.45
C GLU A 162 4.63 -4.43 -36.81
N LYS A 163 3.75 -5.18 -37.46
CA LYS A 163 3.06 -4.76 -38.70
C LYS A 163 1.62 -5.25 -38.70
N VAL A 164 0.72 -4.33 -38.83
CA VAL A 164 -0.67 -4.62 -39.20
C VAL A 164 -0.64 -4.94 -40.68
N ASP A 165 -0.98 -6.18 -41.03
CA ASP A 165 -1.19 -6.59 -42.43
C ASP A 165 -2.33 -5.69 -43.00
N GLN A 166 -1.94 -4.80 -43.92
CA GLN A 166 -2.83 -3.77 -44.50
C GLN A 166 -4.01 -4.39 -45.29
N ASN A 167 -4.00 -5.72 -45.52
CA ASN A 167 -5.00 -6.39 -46.32
C ASN A 167 -6.18 -6.99 -45.57
N ARG A 168 -6.24 -6.91 -44.24
CA ARG A 168 -7.46 -7.20 -43.45
C ARG A 168 -8.25 -5.92 -43.20
N SER A 169 -9.03 -5.57 -44.19
CA SER A 169 -9.76 -4.30 -44.36
C SER A 169 -10.85 -3.93 -43.35
N ASN A 170 -10.87 -4.47 -42.15
CA ASN A 170 -11.85 -4.09 -41.12
C ASN A 170 -11.35 -4.02 -39.66
N ALA A 171 -10.06 -4.19 -39.41
CA ALA A 171 -9.51 -3.92 -38.11
C ALA A 171 -8.97 -2.46 -38.07
N LYS A 172 -9.84 -1.49 -37.86
CA LYS A 172 -9.42 -0.13 -37.50
C LYS A 172 -8.59 -0.24 -36.21
N LEU A 173 -7.27 -0.33 -36.37
CA LEU A 173 -6.33 -0.05 -35.29
C LEU A 173 -6.60 1.40 -34.89
N ILE A 174 -7.36 1.61 -33.84
CA ILE A 174 -7.49 2.93 -33.26
C ILE A 174 -6.12 3.21 -32.64
N ARG A 175 -5.24 3.77 -33.45
CA ARG A 175 -4.00 4.41 -33.01
C ARG A 175 -4.43 5.59 -32.16
N TYR A 176 -4.63 5.38 -30.86
CA TYR A 176 -4.85 6.45 -29.89
C TYR A 176 -3.55 7.25 -29.66
N ALA A 177 -2.87 7.60 -30.75
CA ALA A 177 -1.75 8.53 -30.76
C ALA A 177 -2.26 9.95 -31.00
N SER A 178 -3.12 10.45 -30.13
CA SER A 178 -3.32 11.89 -30.05
C SER A 178 -2.03 12.48 -29.48
N PRO A 179 -1.38 13.43 -30.14
CA PRO A 179 -0.18 14.11 -29.63
C PRO A 179 -0.40 14.68 -28.22
N ILE A 180 -1.61 15.13 -27.92
CA ILE A 180 -2.03 15.61 -26.60
C ILE A 180 -1.93 14.49 -25.56
N LYS A 181 -2.43 13.28 -25.84
CA LYS A 181 -2.31 12.14 -24.92
C LYS A 181 -0.86 11.76 -24.67
N ASN A 182 -0.03 11.70 -25.68
CA ASN A 182 1.38 11.38 -25.54
C ASN A 182 2.12 12.44 -24.71
N MET A 183 1.82 13.71 -24.91
CA MET A 183 2.36 14.81 -24.12
C MET A 183 1.93 14.72 -22.65
N THR A 184 0.64 14.48 -22.39
CA THR A 184 0.13 14.31 -21.03
C THR A 184 0.80 13.13 -20.33
N VAL A 185 0.96 11.99 -21.02
CA VAL A 185 1.64 10.81 -20.46
C VAL A 185 3.14 11.11 -20.24
N ALA A 186 3.80 11.82 -21.14
CA ALA A 186 5.20 12.23 -20.98
C ALA A 186 5.39 13.16 -19.77
N ILE A 187 4.54 14.16 -19.59
CA ILE A 187 4.55 15.05 -18.42
C ILE A 187 4.32 14.22 -17.14
N SER A 188 3.36 13.31 -17.16
CA SER A 188 3.07 12.46 -16.01
C SER A 188 4.22 11.53 -15.67
N LEU A 189 4.97 11.04 -16.68
CA LEU A 189 6.19 10.25 -16.47
C LEU A 189 7.30 11.07 -15.82
N LEU A 190 7.47 12.32 -16.22
CA LEU A 190 8.44 13.22 -15.60
C LEU A 190 8.10 13.44 -14.12
N ILE A 191 6.83 13.65 -13.81
CA ILE A 191 6.35 13.82 -12.43
C ILE A 191 6.53 12.53 -11.63
N ALA A 192 6.19 11.36 -12.20
CA ALA A 192 6.38 10.06 -11.56
C ALA A 192 7.88 9.76 -11.36
N GLY A 193 8.73 10.06 -12.33
CA GLY A 193 10.17 9.94 -12.22
C GLY A 193 10.76 10.82 -11.13
N PHE A 194 10.26 12.04 -11.00
CA PHE A 194 10.62 12.95 -9.93
C PHE A 194 10.17 12.41 -8.55
N SER A 195 8.92 11.94 -8.44
CA SER A 195 8.42 11.30 -7.21
C SER A 195 9.23 10.05 -6.84
N LEU A 196 9.67 9.27 -7.83
CA LEU A 196 10.56 8.13 -7.60
C LEU A 196 11.93 8.59 -7.09
N SER A 197 12.49 9.65 -7.65
CA SER A 197 13.78 10.18 -7.22
C SER A 197 13.77 10.62 -5.76
N THR A 198 12.65 11.13 -5.23
CA THR A 198 12.51 11.49 -3.80
C THR A 198 12.50 10.29 -2.85
N ASN A 199 12.24 9.08 -3.35
CA ASN A 199 12.36 7.84 -2.56
C ASN A 199 13.78 7.26 -2.59
N VAL A 200 14.52 7.49 -3.68
CA VAL A 200 15.87 6.92 -3.89
C VAL A 200 16.95 7.83 -3.31
N PHE A 201 16.78 9.14 -3.44
CA PHE A 201 17.76 10.12 -2.97
C PHE A 201 17.27 10.79 -1.68
N PRO A 202 18.16 11.02 -0.70
CA PRO A 202 17.80 11.75 0.51
C PRO A 202 17.25 13.13 0.11
N LYS A 203 16.23 13.58 0.84
CA LYS A 203 15.62 14.89 0.64
C LYS A 203 16.69 15.98 0.79
N THR A 204 17.19 16.46 -0.32
CA THR A 204 17.96 17.69 -0.36
C THR A 204 16.97 18.85 -0.35
N ASP A 205 17.27 19.92 0.38
CA ASP A 205 16.41 21.11 0.57
C ASP A 205 16.06 21.84 -0.74
N THR A 206 16.57 21.38 -1.86
CA THR A 206 16.39 21.93 -3.21
C THR A 206 15.15 21.44 -3.94
N CYS A 207 14.35 20.55 -3.36
CA CYS A 207 13.09 20.18 -3.99
C CYS A 207 12.14 21.38 -3.95
N SER A 208 11.99 22.03 -5.08
CA SER A 208 11.13 23.22 -5.20
C SER A 208 9.77 22.97 -4.56
N TYR A 209 9.33 23.86 -3.68
CA TYR A 209 8.00 23.86 -3.06
C TYR A 209 6.89 23.54 -4.08
N TRP A 210 6.97 24.13 -5.27
CA TRP A 210 5.98 23.93 -6.35
C TRP A 210 5.96 22.50 -6.90
N ALA A 211 7.12 21.83 -6.96
CA ALA A 211 7.16 20.42 -7.37
C ALA A 211 6.50 19.53 -6.34
N SER A 212 6.72 19.76 -5.05
CA SER A 212 6.03 19.06 -3.97
C SER A 212 4.53 19.30 -4.00
N VAL A 213 4.09 20.54 -4.22
CA VAL A 213 2.67 20.89 -4.36
C VAL A 213 2.04 20.16 -5.56
N ALA A 214 2.70 20.16 -6.72
CA ALA A 214 2.20 19.47 -7.92
C ALA A 214 2.06 17.96 -7.68
N ILE A 215 3.06 17.31 -7.09
CA ILE A 215 3.02 15.87 -6.76
C ILE A 215 1.88 15.55 -5.79
N ASN A 216 1.68 16.37 -4.76
CA ASN A 216 0.62 16.17 -3.79
C ASN A 216 -0.76 16.38 -4.39
N VAL A 217 -0.95 17.43 -5.23
CA VAL A 217 -2.24 17.72 -5.89
C VAL A 217 -2.68 16.57 -6.79
N ILE A 218 -1.77 15.99 -7.57
CA ILE A 218 -2.08 14.84 -8.44
C ILE A 218 -1.94 13.49 -7.74
N THR A 219 -1.69 13.50 -6.43
CA THR A 219 -1.58 12.29 -5.58
C THR A 219 -0.57 11.26 -6.12
N LEU A 220 0.51 11.72 -6.75
CA LEU A 220 1.63 10.88 -7.19
C LEU A 220 2.75 10.79 -6.15
N ASP A 221 2.58 11.45 -4.99
CA ASP A 221 3.47 11.22 -3.85
C ASP A 221 3.35 9.78 -3.37
N GLN A 222 4.46 9.07 -3.38
CA GLN A 222 4.53 7.64 -3.07
C GLN A 222 5.75 7.35 -2.21
N THR A 223 5.52 6.63 -1.13
CA THR A 223 6.57 6.02 -0.31
C THR A 223 6.36 4.52 -0.30
N TRP A 224 7.35 3.75 -0.75
CA TRP A 224 7.22 2.31 -0.98
C TRP A 224 8.04 1.45 -0.01
N GLY A 225 8.62 2.08 1.01
CA GLY A 225 9.45 1.41 2.01
C GLY A 225 8.65 0.65 3.10
N MET A 226 7.40 0.25 2.84
CA MET A 226 6.59 -0.49 3.81
C MET A 226 7.30 -1.80 4.21
N PHE A 227 7.50 -1.94 5.52
CA PHE A 227 8.23 -3.06 6.10
C PHE A 227 9.70 -3.21 5.62
N GLY A 228 10.28 -2.15 5.07
CA GLY A 228 11.69 -2.15 4.68
C GLY A 228 12.61 -2.28 5.89
N ASP A 229 12.34 -1.51 6.93
CA ASP A 229 13.04 -1.56 8.22
C ASP A 229 12.09 -2.08 9.28
N VAL A 230 12.35 -3.28 9.76
CA VAL A 230 11.57 -3.97 10.78
C VAL A 230 12.53 -4.49 11.83
N GLY A 231 12.54 -3.85 12.99
CA GLY A 231 13.33 -4.29 14.13
C GLY A 231 12.45 -4.96 15.20
N PRO A 232 13.07 -5.49 16.27
CA PRO A 232 12.35 -6.05 17.41
C PRO A 232 11.70 -4.97 18.30
N GLN A 233 11.69 -3.70 17.87
CA GLN A 233 11.15 -2.59 18.65
C GLN A 233 9.63 -2.60 18.58
N GLU A 234 8.99 -2.69 19.74
CA GLU A 234 7.57 -2.52 19.91
C GLU A 234 7.25 -1.03 20.19
N GLN A 235 6.18 -0.54 19.62
CA GLN A 235 5.64 0.78 19.95
C GLN A 235 4.15 0.63 20.21
N TRP A 236 3.68 1.26 21.27
CA TRP A 236 2.24 1.32 21.54
C TRP A 236 1.84 2.68 22.13
N VAL A 237 0.57 2.98 22.08
CA VAL A 237 0.00 4.20 22.63
C VAL A 237 -1.06 3.86 23.66
N THR A 238 -1.07 4.58 24.77
CA THR A 238 -2.11 4.51 25.80
C THR A 238 -2.64 5.91 26.11
N GLY A 239 -3.91 6.00 26.48
CA GLY A 239 -4.55 7.23 26.89
C GLY A 239 -4.89 7.17 28.38
N LYS A 240 -3.90 7.42 29.25
CA LYS A 240 -4.09 7.42 30.71
C LYS A 240 -4.94 8.63 31.11
N ALA A 241 -6.15 8.38 31.53
CA ALA A 241 -7.07 9.40 32.00
C ALA A 241 -7.38 9.19 33.48
N THR A 242 -7.31 10.27 34.27
CA THR A 242 -7.80 10.31 35.65
C THR A 242 -9.20 10.91 35.63
N LEU A 243 -10.15 10.21 36.22
CA LEU A 243 -11.55 10.62 36.30
C LEU A 243 -11.84 11.34 37.63
N GLU A 244 -12.98 12.05 37.70
CA GLU A 244 -13.45 12.76 38.92
C GLU A 244 -13.63 11.83 40.14
N ASP A 245 -13.98 10.56 39.91
CA ASP A 245 -14.09 9.55 40.97
C ASP A 245 -12.72 8.99 41.41
N GLY A 246 -11.61 9.52 40.90
CA GLY A 246 -10.23 9.08 41.20
C GLY A 246 -9.79 7.82 40.45
N SER A 247 -10.64 7.21 39.65
CA SER A 247 -10.25 6.04 38.87
C SER A 247 -9.34 6.41 37.70
N ILE A 248 -8.40 5.52 37.37
CA ILE A 248 -7.46 5.70 36.25
C ILE A 248 -7.79 4.68 35.16
N VAL A 249 -8.10 5.19 33.97
CA VAL A 249 -8.56 4.37 32.84
C VAL A 249 -7.78 4.65 31.58
N ASP A 250 -7.79 3.69 30.64
CA ASP A 250 -7.31 3.91 29.29
C ASP A 250 -8.45 4.41 28.40
N LEU A 251 -8.41 5.71 28.09
CA LEU A 251 -9.45 6.37 27.30
C LEU A 251 -9.50 5.85 25.86
N LEU A 252 -8.36 5.51 25.30
CA LEU A 252 -8.26 5.03 23.92
C LEU A 252 -8.87 3.63 23.74
N ARG A 253 -9.06 2.88 24.84
CA ARG A 253 -9.63 1.52 24.85
C ARG A 253 -10.96 1.47 25.58
N GLY A 254 -11.74 2.55 25.49
CA GLY A 254 -13.11 2.60 26.00
C GLY A 254 -13.22 2.62 27.52
N GLY A 255 -12.17 3.06 28.23
CA GLY A 255 -12.19 3.21 29.69
C GLY A 255 -11.89 1.92 30.46
N ARG A 256 -11.15 0.98 29.87
CA ARG A 256 -10.59 -0.16 30.60
C ARG A 256 -9.61 0.34 31.66
N PRO A 257 -9.44 -0.38 32.80
CA PRO A 257 -8.46 -0.01 33.81
C PRO A 257 -7.06 0.17 33.17
N PHE A 258 -6.38 1.26 33.50
CA PHE A 258 -5.04 1.51 33.02
C PHE A 258 -4.03 0.58 33.69
N SER A 259 -3.24 -0.13 32.89
CA SER A 259 -2.27 -1.10 33.42
C SER A 259 -0.81 -0.68 33.24
N GLY A 260 -0.52 0.33 32.41
CA GLY A 260 0.86 0.71 32.08
C GLY A 260 1.66 -0.33 31.26
N VAL A 261 1.06 -1.50 31.01
CA VAL A 261 1.66 -2.58 30.23
C VAL A 261 1.14 -2.51 28.80
N ARG A 262 1.88 -3.07 27.85
CA ARG A 262 1.44 -3.16 26.45
C ARG A 262 0.03 -3.74 26.37
N PRO A 263 -0.92 -3.01 25.77
CA PRO A 263 -2.26 -3.53 25.59
C PRO A 263 -2.27 -4.72 24.63
N GLN A 264 -3.10 -5.71 24.91
CA GLN A 264 -3.28 -6.83 24.01
C GLN A 264 -3.73 -6.34 22.63
N GLY A 265 -3.00 -6.68 21.57
CA GLY A 265 -3.23 -6.20 20.22
C GLY A 265 -2.63 -4.82 19.93
N GLY A 266 -1.87 -4.20 20.85
CA GLY A 266 -1.15 -2.94 20.63
C GLY A 266 -1.98 -1.86 19.93
N PHE A 267 -1.51 -1.33 18.80
CA PHE A 267 -2.24 -0.37 17.98
C PHE A 267 -3.53 -0.92 17.36
N SER A 268 -3.62 -2.23 17.08
CA SER A 268 -4.84 -2.84 16.53
C SER A 268 -5.99 -2.89 17.54
N SER A 269 -5.70 -2.70 18.82
CA SER A 269 -6.70 -2.56 19.89
C SER A 269 -7.41 -1.18 19.91
N LEU A 270 -6.97 -0.23 19.09
CA LEU A 270 -7.66 1.04 18.91
C LEU A 270 -8.99 0.85 18.15
N PRO A 271 -9.98 1.73 18.33
CA PRO A 271 -11.33 1.54 17.82
C PRO A 271 -11.42 1.32 16.30
N ASN A 272 -10.50 1.88 15.53
CA ASN A 272 -10.44 1.70 14.08
C ASN A 272 -9.09 2.13 13.50
N HIS A 273 -8.84 1.76 12.23
CA HIS A 273 -7.60 2.07 11.52
C HIS A 273 -7.29 3.57 11.37
N ARG A 274 -8.30 4.46 11.42
CA ARG A 274 -8.05 5.91 11.38
C ARG A 274 -7.36 6.39 12.65
N TRP A 275 -7.78 5.89 13.81
CA TRP A 275 -7.13 6.16 15.08
C TRP A 275 -5.71 5.60 15.12
N HIS A 276 -5.50 4.38 14.61
CA HIS A 276 -4.18 3.80 14.45
C HIS A 276 -3.27 4.77 13.66
N LYS A 277 -3.71 5.23 12.48
CA LYS A 277 -2.92 6.14 11.64
C LYS A 277 -2.66 7.49 12.32
N ILE A 278 -3.66 8.05 13.00
CA ILE A 278 -3.52 9.31 13.74
C ILE A 278 -2.43 9.18 14.81
N PHE A 279 -2.52 8.18 15.66
CA PHE A 279 -1.57 8.00 16.76
C PHE A 279 -0.18 7.55 16.28
N TRP A 280 -0.07 6.89 15.15
CA TRP A 280 1.21 6.56 14.52
C TRP A 280 1.93 7.80 13.98
N GLU A 281 1.19 8.78 13.45
CA GLU A 281 1.77 9.99 12.87
C GLU A 281 1.92 11.14 13.90
N LEU A 282 1.13 11.13 14.96
CA LEU A 282 1.09 12.22 15.93
C LEU A 282 2.43 12.51 16.61
N PRO A 283 3.28 11.53 16.97
CA PRO A 283 4.60 11.80 17.54
C PRO A 283 5.54 12.51 16.56
N LYS A 284 5.38 12.26 15.27
CA LYS A 284 6.21 12.81 14.20
C LYS A 284 5.85 14.24 13.85
N THR A 285 4.63 14.68 14.19
CA THR A 285 4.17 16.02 13.88
C THR A 285 4.78 17.06 14.82
N ARG A 286 5.24 18.18 14.27
CA ARG A 286 5.71 19.33 15.04
C ARG A 286 4.59 20.25 15.51
N GLN A 287 3.34 20.01 15.10
CA GLN A 287 2.20 20.86 15.43
C GLN A 287 1.63 20.51 16.80
N ALA A 288 2.03 21.26 17.83
CA ALA A 288 1.50 21.10 19.19
C ALA A 288 -0.03 21.28 19.24
N SER A 289 -0.57 22.26 18.51
CA SER A 289 -2.01 22.54 18.44
C SER A 289 -2.84 21.34 17.94
N LEU A 290 -2.31 20.52 17.06
CA LEU A 290 -3.00 19.30 16.60
C LEU A 290 -3.08 18.26 17.72
N ARG A 291 -2.02 18.10 18.52
CA ARG A 291 -2.01 17.17 19.66
C ARG A 291 -3.03 17.59 20.71
N GLU A 292 -3.07 18.87 21.04
CA GLU A 292 -4.03 19.45 21.98
C GLU A 292 -5.48 19.30 21.49
N THR A 293 -5.73 19.56 20.20
CA THR A 293 -7.04 19.42 19.59
C THR A 293 -7.55 17.97 19.67
N ILE A 294 -6.68 16.99 19.39
CA ILE A 294 -7.03 15.56 19.46
C ILE A 294 -7.32 15.16 20.91
N ALA A 295 -6.49 15.59 21.86
CA ALA A 295 -6.70 15.32 23.29
C ALA A 295 -8.01 15.93 23.80
N ALA A 296 -8.28 17.20 23.48
CA ALA A 296 -9.52 17.88 23.85
C ALA A 296 -10.75 17.19 23.22
N GLY A 297 -10.66 16.75 21.98
CA GLY A 297 -11.73 16.01 21.30
C GLY A 297 -12.05 14.68 21.99
N LEU A 298 -11.03 13.93 22.41
CA LEU A 298 -11.20 12.68 23.15
C LEU A 298 -11.88 12.91 24.51
N VAL A 299 -11.44 13.91 25.24
CA VAL A 299 -12.03 14.28 26.52
C VAL A 299 -13.47 14.71 26.34
N ALA A 300 -13.77 15.58 25.39
CA ALA A 300 -15.11 16.05 25.10
C ALA A 300 -16.08 14.91 24.73
N ASP A 301 -15.61 13.98 23.89
CA ASP A 301 -16.41 12.81 23.49
C ASP A 301 -16.69 11.87 24.65
N TRP A 302 -15.71 11.63 25.52
CA TRP A 302 -15.88 10.84 26.72
C TRP A 302 -16.89 11.50 27.69
N ASN A 303 -16.70 12.79 28.04
CA ASN A 303 -17.51 13.50 28.97
C ASN A 303 -18.97 13.63 28.52
N ARG A 304 -19.22 13.64 27.21
CA ARG A 304 -20.58 13.63 26.65
C ARG A 304 -21.32 12.30 26.88
N ARG A 305 -20.56 11.19 26.91
CA ARG A 305 -21.13 9.84 27.02
C ARG A 305 -21.21 9.31 28.45
N LYS A 306 -20.56 9.97 29.42
CA LYS A 306 -20.42 9.48 30.78
C LYS A 306 -21.05 10.47 31.77
N PRO A 307 -21.48 9.99 32.95
CA PRO A 307 -22.00 10.88 34.00
C PRO A 307 -20.90 11.81 34.53
N PRO A 308 -21.26 12.97 35.13
CA PRO A 308 -20.29 13.95 35.63
C PRO A 308 -19.27 13.37 36.62
N THR A 309 -19.64 12.40 37.42
CA THR A 309 -18.75 11.71 38.37
C THR A 309 -17.65 10.92 37.71
N LYS A 310 -17.77 10.66 36.42
CA LYS A 310 -16.76 9.99 35.57
C LYS A 310 -16.21 10.92 34.49
N ALA A 311 -16.30 12.21 34.69
CA ALA A 311 -15.65 13.16 33.79
C ALA A 311 -14.13 13.05 33.90
N VAL A 312 -13.45 13.37 32.81
CA VAL A 312 -11.98 13.34 32.75
C VAL A 312 -11.41 14.60 33.36
N CYS A 313 -10.58 14.47 34.40
CA CYS A 313 -9.81 15.56 34.99
C CYS A 313 -8.50 15.79 34.22
N THR A 314 -7.77 14.71 33.93
CA THR A 314 -6.50 14.77 33.19
C THR A 314 -6.41 13.65 32.15
N LEU A 315 -5.77 13.94 31.02
CA LEU A 315 -5.46 12.98 29.99
C LEU A 315 -4.00 13.07 29.60
N GLU A 316 -3.29 11.99 29.73
CA GLU A 316 -1.91 11.80 29.26
C GLU A 316 -1.90 10.78 28.12
N ILE A 317 -1.44 11.19 26.92
CA ILE A 317 -1.22 10.26 25.81
C ILE A 317 0.23 9.81 25.85
N CYS A 318 0.44 8.56 26.27
CA CYS A 318 1.76 7.97 26.45
C CYS A 318 2.13 7.10 25.25
N TYR A 319 3.31 7.34 24.70
CA TYR A 319 3.96 6.50 23.68
C TYR A 319 5.11 5.76 24.36
N THR A 320 5.17 4.47 24.15
CA THR A 320 6.19 3.60 24.76
C THR A 320 6.84 2.76 23.67
#